data_a3bc8318dbe3801b28b9f1a349d16efd
#
_entry.id   a3bc8318dbe3801b28b9f1a349d16efd
#
_cell.length_a   1.000
_cell.length_b   1.000
_cell.length_c   1.000
_cell.angle_alpha   90.00
_cell.angle_beta   90.00
_cell.angle_gamma   90.00
#
_symmetry.space_group_name_H-M   'P 1'
#
loop_
_entity.id
_entity.type
_entity.pdbx_description
1 polymer ?
#
loop_
_entity_poly.entity_id
_entity_poly.type
_entity_poly.pdbx_seq_one_letter_code
_entity_poly.pdbx_strand_id
1 'polypeptide(L)' 'TVLLDRKIENQIQFLTEDRGVKHITLRVSPYVASYLCRGLLSLRRRWSWRYHVALKVVADQSLGMVDVKYLDRQGSPLIE' A
#
# COMPACT_ATOMS: atom_id res chain seq x y z
N THR A 1 -3.31 -11.41 9.13
CA THR A 1 -2.88 -10.97 7.81
C THR A 1 -4.05 -10.71 6.87
N VAL A 2 -5.09 -11.57 6.88
CA VAL A 2 -6.24 -11.37 6.00
C VAL A 2 -6.95 -10.04 6.30
N LEU A 3 -7.08 -9.68 7.58
CA LEU A 3 -7.69 -8.40 7.95
C LEU A 3 -6.84 -7.22 7.53
N LEU A 4 -5.52 -7.36 7.62
CA LEU A 4 -4.60 -6.30 7.19
C LEU A 4 -4.65 -6.13 5.68
N ASP A 5 -4.66 -7.24 4.92
CA ASP A 5 -4.77 -7.20 3.47
C ASP A 5 -6.04 -6.47 3.04
N ARG A 6 -7.17 -6.82 3.66
CA ARG A 6 -8.45 -6.20 3.33
C ARG A 6 -8.46 -4.72 3.66
N LYS A 7 -7.88 -4.34 4.81
CA LYS A 7 -7.80 -2.95 5.21
C LYS A 7 -6.99 -2.13 4.22
N ILE A 8 -5.82 -2.64 3.80
CA ILE A 8 -4.97 -1.96 2.84
C ILE A 8 -5.66 -1.85 1.49
N GLU A 9 -6.26 -2.94 1.03
CA GLU A 9 -6.94 -2.94 -0.26
C GLU A 9 -8.11 -1.97 -0.27
N ASN A 10 -8.89 -1.89 0.81
CA ASN A 10 -10.01 -0.96 0.90
C ASN A 10 -9.53 0.49 0.81
N GLN A 11 -8.40 0.81 1.43
CA GLN A 11 -7.86 2.16 1.36
C GLN A 11 -7.33 2.48 -0.04
N ILE A 12 -6.67 1.52 -0.69
CA ILE A 12 -6.22 1.69 -2.07
C ILE A 12 -7.41 1.94 -2.98
N GLN A 13 -8.48 1.16 -2.82
CA GLN A 13 -9.69 1.32 -3.60
C GLN A 13 -10.29 2.71 -3.41
N PHE A 14 -10.39 3.17 -2.17
CA PHE A 14 -10.90 4.51 -1.88
C PHE A 14 -10.05 5.59 -2.55
N LEU A 15 -8.72 5.52 -2.40
CA LEU A 15 -7.82 6.53 -2.94
C LEU A 15 -7.87 6.57 -4.46
N THR A 16 -7.94 5.40 -5.11
CA THR A 16 -7.92 5.34 -6.57
C THR A 16 -9.28 5.65 -7.19
N GLU A 17 -10.36 5.10 -6.64
CA GLU A 17 -11.69 5.22 -7.24
C GLU A 17 -12.41 6.50 -6.82
N ASP A 18 -12.33 6.86 -5.54
CA ASP A 18 -13.06 8.03 -5.05
C ASP A 18 -12.25 9.32 -5.17
N ARG A 19 -10.93 9.26 -5.04
CA ARG A 19 -10.06 10.43 -5.05
C ARG A 19 -9.20 10.56 -6.30
N GLY A 20 -9.23 9.57 -7.19
CA GLY A 20 -8.48 9.62 -8.44
C GLY A 20 -6.97 9.58 -8.30
N VAL A 21 -6.45 9.05 -7.21
CA VAL A 21 -5.02 8.98 -6.95
C VAL A 21 -4.39 7.96 -7.89
N LYS A 22 -3.27 8.32 -8.54
CA LYS A 22 -2.58 7.46 -9.51
C LYS A 22 -1.28 6.87 -8.98
N HIS A 23 -0.73 7.41 -7.90
CA HIS A 23 0.53 6.97 -7.31
C HIS A 23 0.37 6.87 -5.81
N ILE A 24 0.65 5.70 -5.25
CA ILE A 24 0.57 5.46 -3.80
C ILE A 24 1.88 4.82 -3.34
N THR A 25 2.48 5.37 -2.29
CA THR A 25 3.58 4.73 -1.59
C THR A 25 3.06 4.21 -0.27
N LEU A 26 3.17 2.90 -0.06
CA LEU A 26 2.82 2.26 1.21
C LEU A 26 4.07 2.17 2.06
N ARG A 27 4.02 2.78 3.24
CA ARG A 27 5.10 2.69 4.21
C ARG A 27 4.65 1.74 5.30
N VAL A 28 5.34 0.61 5.45
CA VAL A 28 4.93 -0.48 6.34
C VAL A 28 6.16 -1.05 7.04
N SER A 29 5.94 -1.89 8.06
CA SER A 29 7.06 -2.57 8.71
C SER A 29 7.80 -3.45 7.70
N PRO A 30 9.09 -3.75 7.92
CA PRO A 30 9.84 -4.61 7.00
C PRO A 30 9.20 -5.97 6.79
N TYR A 31 8.58 -6.52 7.82
CA TYR A 31 7.89 -7.81 7.73
C TYR A 31 6.72 -7.73 6.75
N VAL A 32 5.90 -6.70 6.88
CA VAL A 32 4.74 -6.51 6.00
C VAL A 32 5.19 -6.17 4.58
N ALA A 33 6.25 -5.37 4.44
CA ALA A 33 6.80 -5.05 3.12
C ALA A 33 7.22 -6.32 2.38
N SER A 34 7.92 -7.22 3.07
CA SER A 34 8.34 -8.49 2.49
C SER A 34 7.13 -9.32 2.05
N TYR A 35 6.10 -9.37 2.90
CA TYR A 35 4.88 -10.12 2.59
C TYR A 35 4.16 -9.57 1.37
N LEU A 36 4.03 -8.24 1.27
CA LEU A 36 3.30 -7.61 0.16
C LEU A 36 4.03 -7.73 -1.17
N CYS A 37 5.35 -7.83 -1.15
CA CYS A 37 6.17 -7.87 -2.37
C CYS A 37 6.64 -9.28 -2.73
N ARG A 38 6.15 -10.31 -2.05
CA ARG A 38 6.61 -11.68 -2.26
C ARG A 38 6.08 -12.24 -3.58
N GLY A 39 6.99 -12.79 -4.39
CA GLY A 39 6.66 -13.55 -5.60
C GLY A 39 6.31 -12.70 -6.80
N LEU A 40 6.15 -13.36 -7.95
CA LEU A 40 5.81 -12.70 -9.22
C LEU A 40 4.39 -12.13 -9.20
N LEU A 41 3.46 -12.84 -8.54
CA LEU A 41 2.07 -12.39 -8.41
C LEU A 41 1.84 -11.86 -7.01
N SER A 42 2.72 -10.95 -6.55
CA SER A 42 2.61 -10.35 -5.23
C SER A 42 1.31 -9.55 -5.10
N LEU A 43 0.89 -9.35 -3.85
CA LEU A 43 -0.29 -8.52 -3.59
C LEU A 43 -0.11 -7.11 -4.15
N ARG A 44 1.10 -6.56 -4.03
CA ARG A 44 1.41 -5.24 -4.59
C ARG A 44 1.11 -5.20 -6.09
N ARG A 45 1.57 -6.21 -6.86
CA ARG A 45 1.34 -6.25 -8.30
C ARG A 45 -0.12 -6.42 -8.64
N ARG A 46 -0.82 -7.30 -7.92
CA ARG A 46 -2.24 -7.56 -8.18
C ARG A 46 -3.07 -6.32 -7.91
N TRP A 47 -2.80 -5.59 -6.84
CA TRP A 47 -3.51 -4.36 -6.54
C TRP A 47 -3.18 -3.27 -7.55
N SER A 48 -1.90 -3.16 -7.96
CA SER A 48 -1.49 -2.18 -8.96
C SER A 48 -2.25 -2.37 -10.27
N TRP A 49 -2.39 -3.62 -10.70
CA TRP A 49 -3.14 -3.92 -11.92
C TRP A 49 -4.63 -3.72 -11.75
N ARG A 50 -5.19 -4.16 -10.62
CA ARG A 50 -6.64 -4.09 -10.38
C ARG A 50 -7.13 -2.66 -10.33
N TYR A 51 -6.40 -1.78 -9.68
CA TYR A 51 -6.82 -0.40 -9.45
C TYR A 51 -6.13 0.62 -10.35
N HIS A 52 -5.31 0.15 -11.29
CA HIS A 52 -4.59 1.01 -12.24
C HIS A 52 -3.81 2.11 -11.51
N VAL A 53 -3.03 1.72 -10.52
CA VAL A 53 -2.28 2.63 -9.67
C VAL A 53 -0.81 2.20 -9.63
N ALA A 54 0.10 3.19 -9.64
CA ALA A 54 1.52 2.92 -9.42
C ALA A 54 1.72 2.76 -7.91
N LEU A 55 1.93 1.53 -7.47
CA LEU A 55 1.99 1.18 -6.07
C LEU A 55 3.43 0.82 -5.70
N LYS A 56 4.01 1.58 -4.76
CA LYS A 56 5.35 1.35 -4.24
C LYS A 56 5.25 0.98 -2.76
N VAL A 57 6.05 0.01 -2.33
CA VAL A 57 6.10 -0.42 -0.93
C VAL A 57 7.47 -0.10 -0.37
N VAL A 58 7.51 0.60 0.76
CA VAL A 58 8.74 1.00 1.45
C VAL A 58 8.73 0.42 2.85
N ALA A 59 9.81 -0.24 3.24
CA ALA A 59 9.98 -0.78 4.59
C ALA A 59 10.39 0.32 5.55
N ASP A 60 9.76 0.37 6.72
CA ASP A 60 10.07 1.35 7.76
C ASP A 60 10.12 0.63 9.11
N GLN A 61 11.31 0.53 9.68
CA GLN A 61 11.52 -0.20 10.93
C GLN A 61 10.86 0.46 12.13
N SER A 62 10.49 1.73 12.03
CA SER A 62 9.82 2.43 13.12
C SER A 62 8.34 2.11 13.22
N LEU A 63 7.76 1.45 12.22
CA LEU A 63 6.34 1.14 12.19
C LEU A 63 6.06 -0.24 12.77
N GLY A 64 4.94 -0.36 13.50
CA GLY A 64 4.45 -1.65 13.95
C GLY A 64 3.83 -2.45 12.81
N MET A 65 3.51 -3.72 13.09
CA MET A 65 3.03 -4.64 12.04
C MET A 65 1.68 -4.25 11.45
N VAL A 66 0.87 -3.49 12.19
CA VAL A 66 -0.45 -3.06 11.69
C VAL A 66 -0.46 -1.59 11.26
N ASP A 67 0.67 -0.91 11.36
CA ASP A 67 0.76 0.50 11.00
C ASP A 67 1.06 0.61 9.51
N VAL A 68 0.25 1.38 8.80
CA VAL A 68 0.42 1.60 7.36
C VAL A 68 0.28 3.09 7.09
N LYS A 69 1.25 3.66 6.37
CA LYS A 69 1.18 5.04 5.92
C LYS A 69 0.98 5.06 4.41
N TYR A 70 0.08 5.92 3.97
CA TYR A 70 -0.26 6.09 2.55
C TYR A 70 0.23 7.45 2.11
N LEU A 71 1.23 7.46 1.21
CA LEU A 71 1.91 8.67 0.80
C LEU A 71 1.78 8.88 -0.70
N ASP A 72 1.87 10.15 -1.14
CA ASP A 72 1.89 10.47 -2.57
C ASP A 72 3.31 10.37 -3.12
N ARG A 73 3.51 10.79 -4.38
CA ARG A 73 4.83 10.74 -5.03
C ARG A 73 5.88 11.55 -4.30
N GLN A 74 5.48 12.66 -3.67
CA GLN A 74 6.38 13.56 -2.98
C GLN A 74 6.59 13.17 -1.53
N GLY A 75 5.92 12.13 -1.05
CA GLY A 75 6.04 11.68 0.32
C GLY A 75 5.06 12.34 1.27
N SER A 76 4.07 13.08 0.77
CA SER A 76 3.05 13.70 1.60
C SER A 76 1.93 12.72 1.91
N PRO A 77 1.35 12.75 3.14
CA PRO A 77 0.29 11.81 3.49
C PRO A 77 -0.96 11.99 2.64
N LEU A 78 -1.47 10.88 2.12
CA LEU A 78 -2.75 10.84 1.42
C LEU A 78 -3.91 10.67 2.40
N ILE A 79 -3.63 10.01 3.53
CA ILE A 79 -4.60 9.79 4.61
C ILE A 79 -3.90 10.18 5.90
N GLU A 80 -4.54 11.00 6.69
CA GLU A 80 -4.01 11.42 8.00
C GLU A 80 -4.46 10.53 9.13
#